data_e261e5992ccf538b3de13961864d299b
#
_entry.id   e261e5992ccf538b3de13961864d299b
#
_cell.length_a   1.000
_cell.length_b   1.000
_cell.length_c   1.000
_cell.angle_alpha   90.00
_cell.angle_beta   90.00
_cell.angle_gamma   90.00
#
_symmetry.space_group_name_H-M   'P 1'
#
loop_
_entity.id
_entity.type
_entity.pdbx_description
1 polymer ?
#
loop_
_entity_poly.entity_id
_entity_poly.type
_entity_poly.pdbx_seq_one_letter_code
_entity_poly.pdbx_strand_id
1 'polypeptide(L)'
;PHMMATLSPTYMGLAQGAYDFMVDYLKGKTPGQPPIDRRMYATKRITVGKMYARLANMRALWWQAFSECKGFPTKGEVMRMYAAQYNVMEGVQEIAALAIRTAGGQSMLKSMPLERMYRDSRCGALMLPYTSEIMEDYLGVLSLYEMDEIDDAPGDEGAARNSLWRGDSGTLRMLR
;
A
#
# COMPACT_ATOMS: atom_id res chain seq x y z
N PRO A 1 -12.65 4.51 8.34
CA PRO A 1 -12.43 3.06 8.16
C PRO A 1 -12.90 2.53 6.82
N HIS A 2 -14.14 2.82 6.38
CA HIS A 2 -14.73 2.23 5.16
C HIS A 2 -13.90 2.49 3.89
N MET A 3 -13.40 3.70 3.68
CA MET A 3 -12.58 4.04 2.52
C MET A 3 -11.28 3.22 2.47
N MET A 4 -10.61 3.05 3.60
CA MET A 4 -9.38 2.23 3.69
C MET A 4 -9.69 0.75 3.42
N ALA A 5 -10.83 0.25 3.93
CA ALA A 5 -11.24 -1.13 3.73
C ALA A 5 -11.52 -1.48 2.26
N THR A 6 -11.96 -0.52 1.46
CA THR A 6 -12.25 -0.72 0.02
C THR A 6 -11.06 -0.38 -0.87
N LEU A 7 -10.29 0.64 -0.54
CA LEU A 7 -9.17 1.10 -1.35
C LEU A 7 -7.98 0.14 -1.30
N SER A 8 -7.61 -0.34 -0.10
CA SER A 8 -6.47 -1.26 0.06
C SER A 8 -6.61 -2.54 -0.76
N PRO A 9 -7.75 -3.26 -0.79
CA PRO A 9 -7.89 -4.46 -1.63
C PRO A 9 -7.70 -4.20 -3.12
N THR A 10 -8.12 -3.04 -3.62
CA THR A 10 -7.91 -2.64 -5.01
C THR A 10 -6.43 -2.59 -5.35
N TYR A 11 -5.62 -1.94 -4.52
CA TYR A 11 -4.18 -1.87 -4.71
C TYR A 11 -3.47 -3.20 -4.44
N MET A 12 -3.94 -4.00 -3.49
CA MET A 12 -3.44 -5.37 -3.32
C MET A 12 -3.72 -6.24 -4.56
N GLY A 13 -4.86 -6.03 -5.23
CA GLY A 13 -5.18 -6.67 -6.51
C GLY A 13 -4.18 -6.29 -7.60
N LEU A 14 -3.79 -5.01 -7.67
CA LEU A 14 -2.75 -4.54 -8.60
C LEU A 14 -1.39 -5.19 -8.31
N ALA A 15 -1.00 -5.27 -7.03
CA ALA A 15 0.23 -5.95 -6.61
C ALA A 15 0.22 -7.44 -6.95
N GLN A 16 -0.92 -8.12 -6.75
CA GLN A 16 -1.11 -9.50 -7.14
C GLN A 16 -0.97 -9.69 -8.64
N GLY A 17 -1.63 -8.83 -9.44
CA GLY A 17 -1.52 -8.88 -10.91
C GLY A 17 -0.08 -8.71 -11.40
N ALA A 18 0.69 -7.81 -10.79
CA ALA A 18 2.11 -7.64 -11.12
C ALA A 18 2.94 -8.87 -10.75
N TYR A 19 2.66 -9.48 -9.60
CA TYR A 19 3.31 -10.72 -9.17
C TYR A 19 2.98 -11.89 -10.11
N ASP A 20 1.72 -12.11 -10.42
CA ASP A 20 1.27 -13.20 -11.30
C ASP A 20 1.85 -13.06 -12.70
N PHE A 21 1.84 -11.84 -13.24
CA PHE A 21 2.49 -11.55 -14.51
C PHE A 21 3.98 -11.93 -14.48
N MET A 22 4.70 -11.57 -13.42
CA MET A 22 6.11 -11.90 -13.30
C MET A 22 6.37 -13.40 -13.19
N VAL A 23 5.52 -14.13 -12.47
CA VAL A 23 5.60 -15.60 -12.39
C VAL A 23 5.45 -16.23 -13.77
N ASP A 24 4.45 -15.81 -14.55
CA ASP A 24 4.22 -16.34 -15.90
C ASP A 24 5.30 -15.90 -16.89
N TYR A 25 5.76 -14.66 -16.81
CA TYR A 25 6.86 -14.16 -17.62
C TYR A 25 8.16 -14.96 -17.40
N LEU A 26 8.48 -15.27 -16.16
CA LEU A 26 9.69 -16.04 -15.84
C LEU A 26 9.57 -17.52 -16.22
N LYS A 27 8.35 -18.06 -16.28
CA LYS A 27 8.05 -19.40 -16.81
C LYS A 27 7.99 -19.47 -18.34
N GLY A 28 8.08 -18.33 -19.04
CA GLY A 28 7.89 -18.26 -20.49
C GLY A 28 6.45 -18.52 -20.94
N LYS A 29 5.46 -18.22 -20.09
CA LYS A 29 4.03 -18.48 -20.36
C LYS A 29 3.22 -17.22 -20.70
N THR A 30 3.86 -16.06 -20.77
CA THR A 30 3.17 -14.79 -21.04
C THR A 30 2.73 -14.74 -22.49
N PRO A 31 1.42 -14.56 -22.80
CA PRO A 31 0.93 -14.43 -24.17
C PRO A 31 1.61 -13.29 -24.91
N GLY A 32 1.96 -13.49 -26.17
CA GLY A 32 2.62 -12.50 -27.02
C GLY A 32 4.11 -12.26 -26.71
N GLN A 33 4.69 -12.99 -25.78
CA GLN A 33 6.12 -12.94 -25.48
C GLN A 33 6.82 -14.26 -25.87
N PRO A 34 8.13 -14.22 -26.21
CA PRO A 34 8.87 -15.43 -26.49
C PRO A 34 8.81 -16.41 -25.29
N PRO A 35 8.60 -17.73 -25.54
CA PRO A 35 8.46 -18.74 -24.50
C PRO A 35 9.80 -19.13 -23.88
N ILE A 36 10.50 -18.16 -23.29
CA ILE A 36 11.82 -18.33 -22.71
C ILE A 36 11.69 -18.58 -21.21
N ASP A 37 12.14 -19.73 -20.76
CA ASP A 37 12.28 -20.06 -19.34
C ASP A 37 13.45 -19.30 -18.71
N ARG A 38 13.16 -18.53 -17.66
CA ARG A 38 14.13 -17.70 -16.94
C ARG A 38 14.27 -18.11 -15.46
N ARG A 39 13.67 -19.24 -15.07
CA ARG A 39 13.62 -19.71 -13.66
C ARG A 39 15.00 -20.09 -13.12
N MET A 40 15.98 -20.39 -13.98
CA MET A 40 17.34 -20.76 -13.57
C MET A 40 18.11 -19.59 -12.93
N TYR A 41 17.75 -18.34 -13.20
CA TYR A 41 18.47 -17.19 -12.68
C TYR A 41 18.13 -16.92 -11.20
N ALA A 42 19.12 -17.07 -10.32
CA ALA A 42 18.96 -16.88 -8.87
C ALA A 42 18.44 -15.49 -8.52
N THR A 43 18.94 -14.43 -9.18
CA THR A 43 18.49 -13.05 -8.97
C THR A 43 17.00 -12.87 -9.22
N LYS A 44 16.46 -13.53 -10.24
CA LYS A 44 15.04 -13.47 -10.57
C LYS A 44 14.19 -14.23 -9.53
N ARG A 45 14.64 -15.40 -9.08
CA ARG A 45 13.98 -16.15 -8.00
C ARG A 45 13.93 -15.34 -6.70
N ILE A 46 15.05 -14.70 -6.33
CA ILE A 46 15.12 -13.84 -5.14
C ILE A 46 14.10 -12.71 -5.23
N THR A 47 14.00 -12.06 -6.39
CA THR A 47 13.04 -10.95 -6.56
C THR A 47 11.59 -11.41 -6.45
N VAL A 48 11.24 -12.54 -7.07
CA VAL A 48 9.88 -13.12 -6.93
C VAL A 48 9.59 -13.48 -5.47
N GLY A 49 10.57 -14.03 -4.76
CA GLY A 49 10.46 -14.30 -3.32
C GLY A 49 10.19 -13.03 -2.49
N LYS A 50 10.89 -11.92 -2.79
CA LYS A 50 10.64 -10.62 -2.15
C LYS A 50 9.24 -10.10 -2.44
N MET A 51 8.78 -10.16 -3.70
CA MET A 51 7.43 -9.74 -4.09
C MET A 51 6.37 -10.55 -3.33
N TYR A 52 6.53 -11.87 -3.25
CA TYR A 52 5.61 -12.74 -2.52
C TYR A 52 5.56 -12.40 -1.02
N ALA A 53 6.73 -12.28 -0.38
CA ALA A 53 6.83 -11.95 1.04
C ALA A 53 6.16 -10.59 1.34
N ARG A 54 6.39 -9.60 0.50
CA ARG A 54 5.76 -8.27 0.63
C ARG A 54 4.24 -8.36 0.50
N LEU A 55 3.74 -9.08 -0.50
CA LEU A 55 2.31 -9.28 -0.72
C LEU A 55 1.63 -10.04 0.45
N ALA A 56 2.29 -11.07 0.97
CA ALA A 56 1.80 -11.81 2.14
C ALA A 56 1.70 -10.93 3.39
N ASN A 57 2.72 -10.08 3.64
CA ASN A 57 2.70 -9.12 4.75
C ASN A 57 1.57 -8.11 4.63
N MET A 58 1.37 -7.54 3.44
CA MET A 58 0.27 -6.60 3.17
C MET A 58 -1.10 -7.23 3.48
N ARG A 59 -1.31 -8.47 3.02
CA ARG A 59 -2.56 -9.20 3.24
C ARG A 59 -2.79 -9.53 4.71
N ALA A 60 -1.78 -10.05 5.39
CA ALA A 60 -1.88 -10.43 6.79
C ALA A 60 -2.22 -9.22 7.67
N LEU A 61 -1.51 -8.10 7.49
CA LEU A 61 -1.74 -6.88 8.26
C LEU A 61 -3.11 -6.25 7.95
N TRP A 62 -3.48 -6.20 6.66
CA TRP A 62 -4.79 -5.69 6.27
C TRP A 62 -5.92 -6.53 6.85
N TRP A 63 -5.82 -7.87 6.71
CA TRP A 63 -6.83 -8.78 7.24
C TRP A 63 -6.98 -8.63 8.76
N GLN A 64 -5.87 -8.60 9.49
CA GLN A 64 -5.89 -8.38 10.93
C GLN A 64 -6.57 -7.06 11.29
N ALA A 65 -6.12 -5.95 10.71
CA ALA A 65 -6.61 -4.62 11.04
C ALA A 65 -8.13 -4.48 10.83
N PHE A 66 -8.67 -5.07 9.75
CA PHE A 66 -10.08 -4.92 9.41
C PHE A 66 -10.98 -6.01 10.01
N SER A 67 -10.46 -7.19 10.34
CA SER A 67 -11.22 -8.21 11.06
C SER A 67 -11.42 -7.86 12.54
N GLU A 68 -10.48 -7.13 13.12
CA GLU A 68 -10.56 -6.66 14.50
C GLU A 68 -11.37 -5.37 14.67
N CYS A 69 -11.59 -4.63 13.59
CA CYS A 69 -12.25 -3.33 13.63
C CYS A 69 -13.73 -3.44 14.02
N LYS A 70 -14.10 -2.71 15.07
CA LYS A 70 -15.47 -2.59 15.56
C LYS A 70 -16.10 -1.27 15.09
N GLY A 71 -17.40 -1.11 15.34
CA GLY A 71 -18.14 0.10 14.99
C GLY A 71 -17.56 1.39 15.58
N PHE A 72 -16.98 1.28 16.79
CA PHE A 72 -16.26 2.36 17.48
C PHE A 72 -14.84 1.86 17.75
N PRO A 73 -13.87 2.13 16.86
CA PRO A 73 -12.52 1.61 17.01
C PRO A 73 -11.76 2.33 18.13
N THR A 74 -10.96 1.56 18.85
CA THR A 74 -10.00 2.08 19.82
C THR A 74 -8.81 2.75 19.11
N LYS A 75 -8.01 3.55 19.85
CA LYS A 75 -6.76 4.15 19.36
C LYS A 75 -5.86 3.10 18.65
N GLY A 76 -5.65 1.95 19.28
CA GLY A 76 -4.84 0.87 18.74
C GLY A 76 -5.41 0.25 17.45
N GLU A 77 -6.73 0.12 17.35
CA GLU A 77 -7.40 -0.36 16.12
C GLU A 77 -7.26 0.65 14.99
N VAL A 78 -7.39 1.95 15.28
CA VAL A 78 -7.16 3.03 14.30
C VAL A 78 -5.72 3.01 13.80
N MET A 79 -4.74 2.93 14.71
CA MET A 79 -3.32 2.85 14.34
C MET A 79 -3.04 1.64 13.42
N ARG A 80 -3.59 0.48 13.72
CA ARG A 80 -3.44 -0.69 12.84
C ARG A 80 -4.05 -0.50 11.47
N MET A 81 -5.21 0.16 11.37
CA MET A 81 -5.84 0.47 10.09
C MET A 81 -5.00 1.41 9.23
N TYR A 82 -4.43 2.47 9.83
CA TYR A 82 -3.53 3.38 9.12
C TYR A 82 -2.23 2.69 8.70
N ALA A 83 -1.65 1.88 9.59
CA ALA A 83 -0.46 1.10 9.28
C ALA A 83 -0.72 0.09 8.15
N ALA A 84 -1.89 -0.56 8.14
CA ALA A 84 -2.28 -1.48 7.07
C ALA A 84 -2.44 -0.75 5.73
N GLN A 85 -3.13 0.39 5.71
CA GLN A 85 -3.30 1.22 4.53
C GLN A 85 -1.95 1.68 3.98
N TYR A 86 -1.10 2.26 4.82
CA TYR A 86 0.26 2.69 4.48
C TYR A 86 1.07 1.55 3.85
N ASN A 87 1.09 0.39 4.52
CA ASN A 87 1.81 -0.78 4.03
C ASN A 87 1.33 -1.24 2.65
N VAL A 88 0.03 -1.16 2.38
CA VAL A 88 -0.51 -1.51 1.07
C VAL A 88 -0.08 -0.50 0.02
N MET A 89 -0.20 0.80 0.29
CA MET A 89 0.10 1.85 -0.69
C MET A 89 1.59 1.88 -1.08
N GLU A 90 2.49 1.76 -0.11
CA GLU A 90 3.93 1.66 -0.40
C GLU A 90 4.32 0.29 -0.95
N GLY A 91 3.70 -0.78 -0.45
CA GLY A 91 4.03 -2.14 -0.87
C GLY A 91 3.64 -2.44 -2.32
N VAL A 92 2.54 -1.92 -2.81
CA VAL A 92 2.14 -2.12 -4.22
C VAL A 92 3.15 -1.48 -5.16
N GLN A 93 3.65 -0.30 -4.83
CA GLN A 93 4.67 0.37 -5.63
C GLN A 93 6.00 -0.37 -5.59
N GLU A 94 6.42 -0.85 -4.42
CA GLU A 94 7.63 -1.66 -4.27
C GLU A 94 7.55 -2.92 -5.15
N ILE A 95 6.43 -3.63 -5.13
CA ILE A 95 6.20 -4.82 -5.95
C ILE A 95 6.25 -4.49 -7.45
N ALA A 96 5.59 -3.41 -7.87
CA ALA A 96 5.58 -2.97 -9.27
C ALA A 96 6.99 -2.55 -9.74
N ALA A 97 7.76 -1.85 -8.91
CA ALA A 97 9.14 -1.48 -9.19
C ALA A 97 10.05 -2.72 -9.31
N LEU A 98 9.90 -3.71 -8.42
CA LEU A 98 10.62 -4.97 -8.50
C LEU A 98 10.27 -5.74 -9.77
N ALA A 99 9.00 -5.74 -10.19
CA ALA A 99 8.56 -6.37 -11.43
C ALA A 99 9.25 -5.75 -12.65
N ILE A 100 9.21 -4.42 -12.79
CA ILE A 100 9.90 -3.69 -13.87
C ILE A 100 11.39 -3.99 -13.90
N ARG A 101 12.05 -3.88 -12.75
CA ARG A 101 13.49 -4.16 -12.65
C ARG A 101 13.82 -5.59 -13.06
N THR A 102 12.98 -6.57 -12.75
CA THR A 102 13.19 -7.98 -13.03
C THR A 102 12.95 -8.33 -14.50
N ALA A 103 11.91 -7.75 -15.10
CA ALA A 103 11.61 -7.92 -16.52
C ALA A 103 12.60 -7.18 -17.43
N GLY A 104 13.19 -6.09 -16.95
CA GLY A 104 14.15 -5.27 -17.70
C GLY A 104 13.49 -4.22 -18.58
N GLY A 105 14.26 -3.55 -19.45
CA GLY A 105 13.83 -2.38 -20.23
C GLY A 105 12.56 -2.59 -21.08
N GLN A 106 12.33 -3.79 -21.58
CA GLN A 106 11.12 -4.10 -22.34
C GLN A 106 9.82 -3.95 -21.53
N SER A 107 9.88 -4.03 -20.20
CA SER A 107 8.73 -3.82 -19.33
C SER A 107 8.14 -2.42 -19.39
N MET A 108 8.89 -1.46 -19.93
CA MET A 108 8.45 -0.07 -20.13
C MET A 108 7.71 0.14 -21.46
N LEU A 109 7.63 -0.89 -22.29
CA LEU A 109 6.86 -0.83 -23.53
C LEU A 109 5.35 -0.93 -23.23
N LYS A 110 4.54 -0.15 -23.94
CA LYS A 110 3.07 -0.17 -23.81
C LYS A 110 2.43 -1.53 -24.16
N SER A 111 3.17 -2.38 -24.85
CA SER A 111 2.74 -3.77 -25.12
C SER A 111 2.81 -4.69 -23.90
N MET A 112 3.46 -4.24 -22.81
CA MET A 112 3.51 -4.96 -21.56
C MET A 112 2.67 -4.25 -20.48
N PRO A 113 1.96 -5.00 -19.61
CA PRO A 113 1.07 -4.40 -18.62
C PRO A 113 1.83 -3.69 -17.48
N LEU A 114 3.11 -4.01 -17.29
CA LEU A 114 3.90 -3.57 -16.13
C LEU A 114 4.09 -2.05 -16.08
N GLU A 115 4.25 -1.37 -17.23
CA GLU A 115 4.41 0.09 -17.25
C GLU A 115 3.17 0.79 -16.71
N ARG A 116 1.97 0.29 -17.06
CA ARG A 116 0.72 0.81 -16.54
C ARG A 116 0.57 0.49 -15.07
N MET A 117 0.80 -0.78 -14.67
CA MET A 117 0.74 -1.19 -13.27
C MET A 117 1.68 -0.37 -12.38
N TYR A 118 2.87 -0.02 -12.88
CA TYR A 118 3.81 0.82 -12.17
C TYR A 118 3.29 2.25 -11.97
N ARG A 119 2.74 2.87 -13.01
CA ARG A 119 2.13 4.21 -12.90
C ARG A 119 0.94 4.20 -11.94
N ASP A 120 0.04 3.24 -12.12
CA ASP A 120 -1.18 3.13 -11.33
C ASP A 120 -0.87 2.85 -9.86
N SER A 121 0.21 2.10 -9.55
CA SER A 121 0.64 1.80 -8.19
C SER A 121 0.99 3.04 -7.35
N ARG A 122 1.42 4.13 -8.00
CA ARG A 122 1.74 5.39 -7.30
C ARG A 122 0.51 6.17 -6.83
N CYS A 123 -0.61 6.00 -7.50
CA CYS A 123 -1.79 6.80 -7.21
C CYS A 123 -2.29 6.63 -5.77
N GLY A 124 -2.17 5.42 -5.22
CA GLY A 124 -2.64 5.13 -3.87
C GLY A 124 -1.94 5.94 -2.78
N ALA A 125 -0.60 6.04 -2.87
CA ALA A 125 0.21 6.78 -1.91
C ALA A 125 0.05 8.31 -1.99
N LEU A 126 -0.53 8.81 -3.09
CA LEU A 126 -0.70 10.24 -3.35
C LEU A 126 -2.15 10.70 -3.19
N MET A 127 -3.05 9.81 -2.82
CA MET A 127 -4.50 10.08 -2.80
C MET A 127 -4.91 10.75 -1.47
N LEU A 128 -5.37 11.99 -1.55
CA LEU A 128 -5.96 12.67 -0.40
C LEU A 128 -7.27 11.98 0.04
N PRO A 129 -7.58 11.97 1.32
CA PRO A 129 -6.83 12.54 2.46
C PRO A 129 -5.83 11.56 3.11
N TYR A 130 -5.47 10.48 2.45
CA TYR A 130 -4.64 9.40 3.00
C TYR A 130 -3.36 9.21 2.18
N THR A 131 -2.62 10.31 1.92
CA THR A 131 -1.26 10.16 1.36
C THR A 131 -0.35 9.47 2.36
N SER A 132 0.76 8.89 1.88
CA SER A 132 1.71 8.20 2.77
C SER A 132 2.20 9.10 3.89
N GLU A 133 2.53 10.34 3.58
CA GLU A 133 3.04 11.31 4.56
C GLU A 133 2.01 11.68 5.62
N ILE A 134 0.73 11.85 5.22
CA ILE A 134 -0.36 12.12 6.17
C ILE A 134 -0.59 10.91 7.09
N MET A 135 -0.51 9.70 6.56
CA MET A 135 -0.66 8.49 7.36
C MET A 135 0.49 8.32 8.36
N GLU A 136 1.72 8.60 7.94
CA GLU A 136 2.91 8.54 8.81
C GLU A 136 2.83 9.58 9.93
N ASP A 137 2.49 10.83 9.61
CA ASP A 137 2.31 11.90 10.60
C ASP A 137 1.21 11.54 11.60
N TYR A 138 0.09 11.03 11.11
CA TYR A 138 -1.01 10.63 11.99
C TYR A 138 -0.63 9.46 12.92
N LEU A 139 0.10 8.49 12.43
CA LEU A 139 0.64 7.40 13.26
C LEU A 139 1.63 7.95 14.29
N GLY A 140 2.45 8.93 13.91
CA GLY A 140 3.35 9.64 14.82
C GLY A 140 2.60 10.36 15.93
N VAL A 141 1.59 11.13 15.58
CA VAL A 141 0.72 11.83 16.55
C VAL A 141 0.05 10.84 17.51
N LEU A 142 -0.56 9.79 16.99
CA LEU A 142 -1.20 8.76 17.84
C LEU A 142 -0.22 7.98 18.72
N SER A 143 1.06 7.94 18.36
CA SER A 143 2.09 7.29 19.17
C SER A 143 2.62 8.16 20.30
N LEU A 144 2.62 9.48 20.10
CA LEU A 144 3.28 10.44 21.00
C LEU A 144 2.31 11.12 21.97
N TYR A 145 1.03 11.22 21.62
CA TYR A 145 0.03 11.96 22.38
C TYR A 145 -1.10 11.06 22.84
N GLU A 146 -1.64 11.32 24.02
CA GLU A 146 -2.88 10.69 24.45
C GLU A 146 -4.08 11.28 23.69
N MET A 147 -5.22 10.60 23.73
CA MET A 147 -6.38 10.99 22.91
C MET A 147 -6.96 12.35 23.28
N ASP A 148 -6.85 12.76 24.53
CA ASP A 148 -7.27 14.05 25.05
C ASP A 148 -6.27 15.19 24.74
N GLU A 149 -5.02 14.83 24.44
CA GLU A 149 -3.96 15.78 24.08
C GLU A 149 -3.88 16.07 22.55
N ILE A 150 -4.50 15.24 21.71
CA ILE A 150 -4.30 15.32 20.26
C ILE A 150 -4.75 16.67 19.67
N ASP A 151 -5.77 17.31 20.24
CA ASP A 151 -6.26 18.60 19.78
C ASP A 151 -5.23 19.73 20.04
N ASP A 152 -4.39 19.54 21.06
CA ASP A 152 -3.35 20.50 21.48
C ASP A 152 -1.97 20.18 20.93
N ALA A 153 -1.83 19.05 20.22
CA ALA A 153 -0.55 18.63 19.68
C ALA A 153 0.04 19.70 18.76
N PRO A 154 1.31 20.12 18.99
CA PRO A 154 1.98 21.05 18.12
C PRO A 154 2.07 20.46 16.71
N GLY A 155 1.74 21.22 15.73
CA GLY A 155 1.83 20.81 14.34
C GLY A 155 2.19 22.02 13.50
N ASP A 156 2.74 21.79 12.34
CA ASP A 156 2.93 22.84 11.37
C ASP A 156 1.61 23.56 11.14
N GLU A 157 1.65 24.87 11.11
CA GLU A 157 0.49 25.72 10.82
C GLU A 157 -0.02 25.52 9.38
N GLY A 158 0.47 24.51 8.70
CA GLY A 158 0.13 24.15 7.35
C GLY A 158 -0.90 23.01 7.23
N ALA A 159 -0.57 22.03 6.46
CA ALA A 159 -1.49 21.02 5.96
C ALA A 159 -2.01 20.02 7.02
N ALA A 160 -1.24 19.70 8.02
CA ALA A 160 -1.63 18.69 9.01
C ALA A 160 -2.76 19.14 9.93
N ARG A 161 -2.93 20.46 10.07
CA ARG A 161 -3.99 21.06 10.88
C ARG A 161 -5.21 21.49 10.10
N ASN A 162 -5.18 21.30 8.81
CA ASN A 162 -6.33 21.69 8.02
C ASN A 162 -7.55 20.80 8.34
N SER A 163 -8.69 21.31 8.03
CA SER A 163 -9.95 20.66 8.27
C SER A 163 -10.11 19.31 7.61
N LEU A 164 -9.38 19.00 6.53
CA LEU A 164 -9.51 17.72 5.85
C LEU A 164 -9.05 16.53 6.68
N TRP A 165 -8.20 16.77 7.64
CA TRP A 165 -7.67 15.68 8.41
C TRP A 165 -7.84 15.82 9.94
N ARG A 166 -7.92 17.03 10.48
CA ARG A 166 -8.38 17.28 11.82
C ARG A 166 -9.83 17.65 11.91
N GLY A 167 -10.29 18.25 10.88
CA GLY A 167 -11.45 18.89 10.74
C GLY A 167 -12.60 18.35 11.45
N ASP A 168 -13.06 18.53 11.37
CA ASP A 168 -14.25 18.01 11.68
C ASP A 168 -14.30 16.57 11.24
N SER A 169 -13.21 15.95 10.98
CA SER A 169 -13.12 14.53 10.77
C SER A 169 -13.70 13.89 12.04
N GLY A 170 -14.99 13.60 12.00
CA GLY A 170 -15.69 12.95 13.09
C GLY A 170 -15.05 11.68 13.62
N THR A 171 -13.98 11.23 12.97
CA THR A 171 -13.13 10.11 13.37
C THR A 171 -12.44 10.34 14.71
N LEU A 172 -11.87 11.50 14.96
CA LEU A 172 -11.26 11.79 16.27
C LEU A 172 -12.31 12.03 17.35
N ARG A 173 -13.44 12.65 17.01
CA ARG A 173 -14.55 12.79 17.95
C ARG A 173 -15.25 11.48 18.28
N MET A 174 -15.23 10.48 17.38
CA MET A 174 -15.75 9.15 17.64
C MET A 174 -14.87 8.29 18.56
N LEU A 175 -13.63 8.70 18.77
CA LEU A 175 -12.69 7.97 19.63
C LEU A 175 -12.67 8.48 21.08
N ARG A 176 -13.42 9.53 21.39
CA ARG A 176 -13.70 10.03 22.75
C ARG A 176 -14.97 9.32 23.32
#